data_3f50e399d69330d62d63599908e927f1
#
_entry.id   3f50e399d69330d62d63599908e927f1
#
_cell.length_a   1.000
_cell.length_b   1.000
_cell.length_c   1.000
_cell.angle_alpha   90.00
_cell.angle_beta   90.00
_cell.angle_gamma   90.00
#
_symmetry.space_group_name_H-M   'P 1'
#
loop_
_entity.id
_entity.type
_entity.pdbx_description
1 polymer ?
#
loop_
_entity_poly.entity_id
_entity_poly.type
_entity_poly.pdbx_seq_one_letter_code
_entity_poly.pdbx_strand_id
1 'polypeptide(L)'
;MRSGITRRWLRGNLLITVLLVLLAEAMFLYSYTRSYYNSVQQTMYRRFSSVTGQLKVYTADTVYSAAANRSMALRRMVEQYSDKDKYEFMLLDSYGGVIASSSGTDADGIVNNLDFVQAQDAADGLGMAVYRTESGEVVMAACYLVPYAAEDVAALRLVTSLTLIERQIQNAFFASLVVVAAILIFSIMSGLYFVRSIVVPLGQVERIAADIARGEFDVRLPVSGDARDEVDRLRGTINRMAEGLEETEKMKNEFISSVSHELRTPLASIRGWVETLRTLDDPTDENYRKGLEIINNETGRLYNMVEELLDFSRLQNGRLRMECRPLDLVAELTDAVLFCEARIQREGLILSYTEPEEMIPVYADPDRLRQVFINILDNAIKYSAPGGRITVKLWAGEYKAFVEILDQGRGIPPEDLENVKTKFYKGSNAVRGSGIGLALVDSIMTALDGTMDIQSTLGRGTVVTLGLPLYHKA
;
A
#
# COMPACT_ATOMS: atom_id res chain seq x y z
N MET A 1 18.70 -10.91 -0.40
CA MET A 1 18.20 -11.52 0.86
C MET A 1 16.69 -11.66 0.75
N ARG A 2 16.15 -12.89 0.83
CA ARG A 2 14.69 -13.05 0.80
C ARG A 2 14.12 -12.47 2.11
N SER A 3 13.24 -11.48 2.01
CA SER A 3 12.66 -10.79 3.15
C SER A 3 12.02 -11.78 4.14
N GLY A 4 12.07 -11.47 5.45
CA GLY A 4 11.49 -12.31 6.49
C GLY A 4 9.98 -12.56 6.29
N ILE A 5 9.28 -11.63 5.66
CA ILE A 5 7.86 -11.69 5.30
C ILE A 5 7.60 -12.80 4.28
N THR A 6 8.38 -12.87 3.19
CA THR A 6 8.26 -13.92 2.16
C THR A 6 8.44 -15.32 2.76
N ARG A 7 9.43 -15.48 3.65
CA ARG A 7 9.72 -16.75 4.31
C ARG A 7 8.65 -17.17 5.31
N ARG A 8 8.09 -16.20 6.07
CA ARG A 8 6.99 -16.45 7.01
C ARG A 8 5.70 -16.82 6.28
N TRP A 9 5.37 -16.11 5.21
CA TRP A 9 4.17 -16.35 4.44
C TRP A 9 4.22 -17.71 3.72
N LEU A 10 5.33 -18.01 3.03
CA LEU A 10 5.52 -19.31 2.35
C LEU A 10 5.45 -20.49 3.33
N ARG A 11 6.11 -20.40 4.49
CA ARG A 11 6.10 -21.47 5.46
C ARG A 11 4.77 -21.63 6.18
N GLY A 12 4.11 -20.53 6.54
CA GLY A 12 2.84 -20.56 7.24
C GLY A 12 1.69 -21.00 6.33
N ASN A 13 1.42 -20.25 5.28
CA ASN A 13 0.25 -20.50 4.41
C ASN A 13 0.38 -21.80 3.61
N LEU A 14 1.55 -22.07 2.99
CA LEU A 14 1.73 -23.28 2.20
C LEU A 14 1.65 -24.53 3.07
N LEU A 15 2.27 -24.53 4.25
CA LEU A 15 2.24 -25.66 5.17
C LEU A 15 0.82 -25.93 5.69
N ILE A 16 0.09 -24.89 6.05
CA ILE A 16 -1.32 -25.01 6.48
C ILE A 16 -2.19 -25.57 5.34
N THR A 17 -2.02 -25.03 4.12
CA THR A 17 -2.78 -25.49 2.95
C THR A 17 -2.51 -26.96 2.66
N VAL A 18 -1.23 -27.38 2.66
CA VAL A 18 -0.85 -28.79 2.44
C VAL A 18 -1.45 -29.67 3.50
N LEU A 19 -1.38 -29.29 4.78
CA LEU A 19 -1.92 -30.07 5.88
C LEU A 19 -3.45 -30.22 5.79
N LEU A 20 -4.16 -29.13 5.47
CA LEU A 20 -5.62 -29.16 5.30
C LEU A 20 -6.04 -30.02 4.11
N VAL A 21 -5.32 -29.94 2.99
CA VAL A 21 -5.62 -30.73 1.79
C VAL A 21 -5.38 -32.21 2.06
N LEU A 22 -4.28 -32.57 2.74
CA LEU A 22 -4.00 -33.95 3.10
C LEU A 22 -5.03 -34.53 4.09
N LEU A 23 -5.48 -33.72 5.04
CA LEU A 23 -6.50 -34.12 5.99
C LEU A 23 -7.87 -34.32 5.29
N ALA A 24 -8.23 -33.41 4.38
CA ALA A 24 -9.45 -33.51 3.58
C ALA A 24 -9.43 -34.76 2.68
N GLU A 25 -8.28 -35.06 2.05
CA GLU A 25 -8.08 -36.24 1.23
C GLU A 25 -8.22 -37.52 2.04
N ALA A 26 -7.57 -37.60 3.20
CA ALA A 26 -7.69 -38.76 4.09
C ALA A 26 -9.14 -38.98 4.53
N MET A 27 -9.86 -37.93 4.88
CA MET A 27 -11.26 -37.98 5.30
C MET A 27 -12.17 -38.40 4.13
N PHE A 28 -11.93 -37.87 2.93
CA PHE A 28 -12.66 -38.23 1.73
C PHE A 28 -12.50 -39.73 1.43
N LEU A 29 -11.26 -40.23 1.35
CA LEU A 29 -10.98 -41.62 1.06
C LEU A 29 -11.56 -42.57 2.10
N TYR A 30 -11.42 -42.23 3.38
CA TYR A 30 -12.02 -43.00 4.47
C TYR A 30 -13.57 -43.08 4.35
N SER A 31 -14.21 -41.95 4.14
CA SER A 31 -15.65 -41.86 4.02
C SER A 31 -16.16 -42.58 2.76
N TYR A 32 -15.46 -42.40 1.63
CA TYR A 32 -15.79 -43.02 0.35
C TYR A 32 -15.69 -44.55 0.45
N THR A 33 -14.56 -45.05 0.93
CA THR A 33 -14.32 -46.49 1.12
C THR A 33 -15.38 -47.12 2.05
N ARG A 34 -15.60 -46.48 3.20
CA ARG A 34 -16.60 -46.97 4.20
C ARG A 34 -18.01 -47.00 3.61
N SER A 35 -18.37 -46.01 2.82
CA SER A 35 -19.70 -45.96 2.19
C SER A 35 -19.94 -47.10 1.22
N TYR A 36 -18.94 -47.45 0.39
CA TYR A 36 -19.05 -48.56 -0.54
C TYR A 36 -19.13 -49.90 0.18
N TYR A 37 -18.26 -50.16 1.15
CA TYR A 37 -18.31 -51.41 1.93
C TYR A 37 -19.63 -51.56 2.65
N ASN A 38 -20.16 -50.50 3.28
CA ASN A 38 -21.45 -50.51 3.94
C ASN A 38 -22.61 -50.82 2.94
N SER A 39 -22.54 -50.25 1.73
CA SER A 39 -23.54 -50.47 0.68
C SER A 39 -23.59 -51.93 0.26
N VAL A 40 -22.43 -52.56 0.08
CA VAL A 40 -22.34 -54.01 -0.24
C VAL A 40 -22.92 -54.85 0.92
N GLN A 41 -22.49 -54.55 2.13
CA GLN A 41 -22.95 -55.26 3.32
C GLN A 41 -24.48 -55.19 3.45
N GLN A 42 -25.09 -54.03 3.26
CA GLN A 42 -26.53 -53.86 3.28
C GLN A 42 -27.25 -54.62 2.15
N THR A 43 -26.63 -54.67 0.96
CA THR A 43 -27.15 -55.41 -0.20
C THR A 43 -27.13 -56.90 0.08
N MET A 44 -26.03 -57.42 0.60
CA MET A 44 -25.90 -58.81 1.00
C MET A 44 -26.92 -59.16 2.10
N TYR A 45 -27.09 -58.32 3.13
CA TYR A 45 -28.06 -58.50 4.19
C TYR A 45 -29.50 -58.63 3.65
N ARG A 46 -29.89 -57.75 2.72
CA ARG A 46 -31.22 -57.79 2.07
C ARG A 46 -31.41 -59.04 1.27
N ARG A 47 -30.37 -59.50 0.53
CA ARG A 47 -30.41 -60.74 -0.24
C ARG A 47 -30.56 -61.94 0.69
N PHE A 48 -29.78 -62.02 1.75
CA PHE A 48 -29.96 -63.06 2.76
C PHE A 48 -31.36 -63.08 3.37
N SER A 49 -31.90 -61.93 3.73
CA SER A 49 -33.26 -61.84 4.26
C SER A 49 -34.34 -62.39 3.30
N SER A 50 -34.14 -62.16 2.00
CA SER A 50 -35.01 -62.72 0.95
C SER A 50 -34.86 -64.24 0.86
N VAL A 51 -33.65 -64.78 0.87
CA VAL A 51 -33.37 -66.24 0.79
C VAL A 51 -33.85 -66.94 2.04
N THR A 52 -33.63 -66.40 3.25
CA THR A 52 -34.10 -66.97 4.51
C THR A 52 -35.61 -66.91 4.63
N GLY A 53 -36.28 -65.92 4.05
CA GLY A 53 -37.73 -65.89 3.92
C GLY A 53 -38.29 -67.06 3.09
N GLN A 54 -37.64 -67.37 1.95
CA GLN A 54 -37.98 -68.54 1.13
C GLN A 54 -37.72 -69.83 1.89
N LEU A 55 -36.59 -69.89 2.61
CA LEU A 55 -36.23 -71.10 3.41
C LEU A 55 -37.29 -71.42 4.47
N LYS A 56 -37.87 -70.46 5.16
CA LYS A 56 -38.92 -70.62 6.11
C LYS A 56 -40.19 -71.26 5.49
N VAL A 57 -40.45 -70.94 4.22
CA VAL A 57 -41.56 -71.51 3.49
C VAL A 57 -41.30 -73.01 3.20
N TYR A 58 -40.06 -73.31 2.75
CA TYR A 58 -39.66 -74.73 2.48
C TYR A 58 -39.58 -75.58 3.73
N THR A 59 -39.19 -75.03 4.89
CA THR A 59 -39.09 -75.76 6.14
C THR A 59 -40.46 -75.92 6.87
N ALA A 60 -41.45 -75.09 6.55
CA ALA A 60 -42.81 -75.15 7.13
C ALA A 60 -43.74 -76.14 6.39
N ASP A 61 -43.33 -76.55 5.18
CA ASP A 61 -44.14 -77.44 4.37
C ASP A 61 -44.04 -78.92 4.88
N THR A 62 -45.15 -79.56 5.17
CA THR A 62 -45.21 -80.92 5.67
C THR A 62 -44.58 -81.96 4.73
N VAL A 63 -44.42 -81.64 3.45
CA VAL A 63 -43.78 -82.50 2.43
C VAL A 63 -42.30 -82.70 2.69
N TYR A 64 -41.62 -81.77 3.35
CA TYR A 64 -40.21 -81.82 3.67
C TYR A 64 -39.90 -82.13 5.15
N SER A 65 -40.76 -82.87 5.83
CA SER A 65 -40.59 -83.15 7.26
C SER A 65 -39.39 -84.05 7.59
N ALA A 66 -38.93 -84.91 6.66
CA ALA A 66 -37.76 -85.75 6.85
C ALA A 66 -36.48 -84.98 6.61
N ALA A 67 -35.42 -85.15 7.44
CA ALA A 67 -34.10 -84.44 7.30
C ALA A 67 -33.44 -84.62 5.92
N ALA A 68 -33.54 -85.82 5.35
CA ALA A 68 -33.01 -86.08 3.98
C ALA A 68 -33.72 -85.25 2.89
N ASN A 69 -35.04 -85.06 3.01
CA ASN A 69 -35.77 -84.21 2.04
C ASN A 69 -35.40 -82.71 2.15
N ARG A 70 -35.10 -82.22 3.35
CA ARG A 70 -34.64 -80.85 3.59
C ARG A 70 -33.25 -80.61 2.97
N SER A 71 -32.28 -81.55 3.15
CA SER A 71 -30.97 -81.46 2.54
C SER A 71 -31.06 -81.39 1.01
N MET A 72 -31.87 -82.25 0.41
CA MET A 72 -32.08 -82.27 -1.04
C MET A 72 -32.76 -80.98 -1.54
N ALA A 73 -33.70 -80.46 -0.79
CA ALA A 73 -34.38 -79.16 -1.14
C ALA A 73 -33.40 -77.99 -1.09
N LEU A 74 -32.53 -77.94 -0.09
CA LEU A 74 -31.50 -76.88 0.06
C LEU A 74 -30.46 -77.01 -1.07
N ARG A 75 -30.02 -78.20 -1.41
CA ARG A 75 -29.10 -78.40 -2.54
C ARG A 75 -29.70 -77.94 -3.87
N ARG A 76 -30.97 -78.28 -4.16
CA ARG A 76 -31.68 -77.77 -5.34
C ARG A 76 -31.83 -76.23 -5.34
N MET A 77 -32.06 -75.62 -4.20
CA MET A 77 -32.18 -74.15 -4.05
C MET A 77 -30.84 -73.47 -4.38
N VAL A 78 -29.72 -74.03 -3.96
CA VAL A 78 -28.39 -73.52 -4.29
C VAL A 78 -28.07 -73.76 -5.77
N GLU A 79 -28.34 -74.93 -6.31
CA GLU A 79 -28.10 -75.24 -7.75
C GLU A 79 -28.94 -74.39 -8.68
N GLN A 80 -30.18 -74.02 -8.28
CA GLN A 80 -31.12 -73.22 -9.06
C GLN A 80 -31.03 -71.73 -8.77
N TYR A 81 -30.03 -71.26 -7.99
CA TYR A 81 -29.89 -69.88 -7.65
C TYR A 81 -29.70 -68.99 -8.92
N SER A 82 -30.57 -67.99 -9.07
CA SER A 82 -30.67 -67.25 -10.33
C SER A 82 -29.59 -66.18 -10.55
N ASP A 83 -29.00 -65.64 -9.50
CA ASP A 83 -28.06 -64.51 -9.55
C ASP A 83 -26.60 -64.99 -9.45
N LYS A 84 -26.26 -66.15 -10.06
CA LYS A 84 -24.92 -66.80 -10.00
C LYS A 84 -23.77 -65.87 -10.51
N ASP A 85 -24.10 -64.97 -11.43
CA ASP A 85 -23.10 -64.03 -12.02
C ASP A 85 -22.59 -62.96 -11.05
N LYS A 86 -23.37 -62.70 -9.96
CA LYS A 86 -23.06 -61.67 -8.98
C LYS A 86 -22.76 -62.20 -7.60
N TYR A 87 -23.36 -63.31 -7.28
CA TYR A 87 -23.27 -63.90 -5.94
C TYR A 87 -23.08 -65.41 -6.09
N GLU A 88 -22.08 -65.94 -5.39
CA GLU A 88 -21.92 -67.36 -5.23
C GLU A 88 -22.64 -67.78 -3.95
N PHE A 89 -23.58 -68.74 -4.06
CA PHE A 89 -24.35 -69.25 -2.96
C PHE A 89 -23.88 -70.66 -2.62
N MET A 90 -23.59 -70.92 -1.32
CA MET A 90 -22.99 -72.13 -0.81
C MET A 90 -23.76 -72.71 0.38
N LEU A 91 -23.74 -74.07 0.51
CA LEU A 91 -24.12 -74.76 1.73
C LEU A 91 -22.89 -75.16 2.51
N LEU A 92 -22.92 -74.97 3.82
CA LEU A 92 -21.85 -75.30 4.73
C LEU A 92 -22.25 -76.40 5.69
N ASP A 93 -21.32 -77.29 6.05
CA ASP A 93 -21.46 -78.25 7.11
C ASP A 93 -21.23 -77.60 8.51
N SER A 94 -21.30 -78.43 9.55
CA SER A 94 -21.09 -78.00 10.95
C SER A 94 -19.67 -77.54 11.26
N TYR A 95 -18.72 -77.79 10.39
CA TYR A 95 -17.32 -77.37 10.49
C TYR A 95 -16.99 -76.17 9.57
N GLY A 96 -17.98 -75.69 8.83
CA GLY A 96 -17.79 -74.64 7.87
C GLY A 96 -17.25 -75.10 6.49
N GLY A 97 -17.23 -76.41 6.28
CA GLY A 97 -16.88 -77.02 4.98
C GLY A 97 -17.99 -76.86 3.95
N VAL A 98 -17.67 -76.64 2.69
CA VAL A 98 -18.62 -76.44 1.60
C VAL A 98 -19.17 -77.78 1.12
N ILE A 99 -20.48 -77.96 1.21
CA ILE A 99 -21.18 -79.16 0.76
C ILE A 99 -21.65 -79.03 -0.69
N ALA A 100 -22.10 -77.85 -1.07
CA ALA A 100 -22.61 -77.53 -2.40
C ALA A 100 -22.44 -76.05 -2.71
N SER A 101 -22.16 -75.74 -3.99
CA SER A 101 -22.05 -74.36 -4.48
C SER A 101 -22.93 -74.15 -5.71
N SER A 102 -23.47 -72.94 -5.87
CA SER A 102 -24.27 -72.54 -7.05
C SER A 102 -23.40 -72.42 -8.33
N SER A 103 -22.10 -72.29 -8.21
CA SER A 103 -21.15 -72.27 -9.34
C SER A 103 -20.77 -73.69 -9.81
N GLY A 104 -21.03 -74.71 -9.00
CA GLY A 104 -20.67 -76.10 -9.29
C GLY A 104 -19.15 -76.36 -9.22
N THR A 105 -18.37 -75.39 -8.82
CA THR A 105 -16.93 -75.54 -8.57
C THR A 105 -16.72 -75.99 -7.12
N ASP A 106 -15.76 -76.86 -6.87
CA ASP A 106 -15.28 -77.12 -5.52
C ASP A 106 -14.78 -75.77 -4.94
N ALA A 107 -15.31 -75.41 -3.82
CA ALA A 107 -15.06 -74.08 -3.24
C ALA A 107 -13.68 -74.03 -2.55
N ASP A 108 -12.65 -74.37 -3.32
CA ASP A 108 -11.24 -74.29 -2.93
C ASP A 108 -10.76 -72.84 -3.00
N GLY A 109 -10.97 -72.07 -1.98
CA GLY A 109 -10.46 -70.72 -2.01
C GLY A 109 -10.73 -69.92 -0.78
N ILE A 110 -11.65 -70.25 0.08
CA ILE A 110 -11.89 -69.54 1.34
C ILE A 110 -11.15 -70.30 2.45
N VAL A 111 -9.92 -69.85 2.70
CA VAL A 111 -9.01 -70.46 3.70
C VAL A 111 -9.44 -70.14 5.13
N ASN A 112 -10.37 -69.19 5.33
CA ASN A 112 -10.72 -68.70 6.65
C ASN A 112 -12.23 -68.63 6.79
N ASN A 113 -12.82 -69.25 7.82
CA ASN A 113 -14.26 -69.31 8.08
C ASN A 113 -14.74 -68.28 9.09
N LEU A 114 -14.14 -67.04 9.05
CA LEU A 114 -14.44 -65.99 10.03
C LEU A 114 -15.92 -65.56 10.00
N ASP A 115 -16.56 -65.52 8.82
CA ASP A 115 -18.00 -65.28 8.67
C ASP A 115 -18.86 -66.34 9.36
N PHE A 116 -18.46 -67.64 9.25
CA PHE A 116 -19.14 -68.73 9.91
C PHE A 116 -18.95 -68.68 11.42
N VAL A 117 -17.76 -68.41 11.92
CA VAL A 117 -17.46 -68.24 13.34
C VAL A 117 -18.26 -67.06 13.91
N GLN A 118 -18.25 -65.93 13.20
CA GLN A 118 -19.07 -64.76 13.60
C GLN A 118 -20.59 -65.07 13.63
N ALA A 119 -21.07 -65.88 12.69
CA ALA A 119 -22.47 -66.31 12.69
C ALA A 119 -22.81 -67.20 13.90
N GLN A 120 -21.87 -68.01 14.36
CA GLN A 120 -22.05 -68.84 15.56
C GLN A 120 -22.15 -67.99 16.83
N ASP A 121 -21.39 -66.89 16.89
CA ASP A 121 -21.37 -65.98 18.06
C ASP A 121 -22.51 -64.95 18.02
N ALA A 122 -23.09 -64.69 16.86
CA ALA A 122 -24.13 -63.69 16.67
C ALA A 122 -25.51 -64.18 17.12
N ALA A 123 -26.26 -63.33 17.86
CA ALA A 123 -27.59 -63.65 18.36
C ALA A 123 -28.63 -63.87 17.24
N ASP A 124 -28.41 -63.29 16.06
CA ASP A 124 -29.23 -63.42 14.85
C ASP A 124 -28.74 -64.54 13.92
N GLY A 125 -27.61 -65.17 14.28
CA GLY A 125 -27.01 -66.23 13.49
C GLY A 125 -26.39 -65.77 12.17
N LEU A 126 -26.10 -64.43 12.05
CA LEU A 126 -25.52 -63.85 10.83
C LEU A 126 -24.11 -63.34 11.10
N GLY A 127 -23.15 -63.84 10.33
CA GLY A 127 -21.74 -63.39 10.29
C GLY A 127 -21.37 -62.83 8.94
N MET A 128 -20.52 -61.81 8.90
CA MET A 128 -20.01 -61.23 7.65
C MET A 128 -18.51 -60.95 7.76
N ALA A 129 -17.75 -61.37 6.76
CA ALA A 129 -16.32 -61.15 6.71
C ALA A 129 -15.84 -60.85 5.29
N VAL A 130 -14.69 -60.15 5.19
CA VAL A 130 -14.02 -59.88 3.95
C VAL A 130 -12.79 -60.77 3.88
N TYR A 131 -12.60 -61.44 2.77
CA TYR A 131 -11.50 -62.35 2.54
C TYR A 131 -10.71 -61.92 1.32
N ARG A 132 -9.47 -62.39 1.28
CA ARG A 132 -8.67 -62.43 0.05
C ARG A 132 -8.53 -63.88 -0.36
N THR A 133 -8.96 -64.22 -1.58
CA THR A 133 -8.85 -65.57 -2.14
C THR A 133 -7.38 -65.90 -2.49
N GLU A 134 -7.07 -67.15 -2.71
CA GLU A 134 -5.73 -67.56 -3.19
C GLU A 134 -5.32 -66.91 -4.53
N SER A 135 -6.30 -66.64 -5.38
CA SER A 135 -6.11 -65.86 -6.63
C SER A 135 -5.83 -64.38 -6.42
N GLY A 136 -5.89 -63.88 -5.17
CA GLY A 136 -5.70 -62.49 -4.81
C GLY A 136 -6.95 -61.61 -4.91
N GLU A 137 -8.07 -62.18 -5.30
CA GLU A 137 -9.37 -61.52 -5.37
C GLU A 137 -9.93 -61.21 -3.96
N VAL A 138 -10.44 -60.02 -3.77
CA VAL A 138 -11.13 -59.64 -2.52
C VAL A 138 -12.61 -59.90 -2.65
N VAL A 139 -13.14 -60.72 -1.72
CA VAL A 139 -14.54 -61.12 -1.68
C VAL A 139 -15.15 -60.78 -0.32
N MET A 140 -16.44 -60.51 -0.30
CA MET A 140 -17.21 -60.38 0.91
C MET A 140 -18.11 -61.63 1.04
N ALA A 141 -18.00 -62.34 2.15
CA ALA A 141 -18.88 -63.46 2.49
C ALA A 141 -19.79 -63.11 3.63
N ALA A 142 -21.03 -63.55 3.52
CA ALA A 142 -22.03 -63.49 4.58
C ALA A 142 -22.53 -64.89 4.84
N CYS A 143 -22.48 -65.35 6.08
CA CYS A 143 -22.92 -66.66 6.54
C CYS A 143 -24.13 -66.53 7.47
N TYR A 144 -25.11 -67.41 7.30
CA TYR A 144 -26.29 -67.50 8.12
C TYR A 144 -26.50 -68.92 8.63
N LEU A 145 -26.57 -69.10 9.92
CA LEU A 145 -26.88 -70.37 10.53
C LEU A 145 -28.36 -70.75 10.29
N VAL A 146 -28.57 -71.95 9.76
CA VAL A 146 -29.91 -72.45 9.47
C VAL A 146 -30.42 -73.19 10.69
N PRO A 147 -31.38 -72.62 11.48
CA PRO A 147 -31.95 -73.34 12.57
C PRO A 147 -32.78 -74.53 12.05
N TYR A 148 -32.58 -75.70 12.64
CA TYR A 148 -33.24 -76.92 12.26
C TYR A 148 -32.90 -77.45 10.82
N ALA A 149 -31.69 -77.24 10.42
CA ALA A 149 -31.17 -77.76 9.15
C ALA A 149 -31.17 -79.33 9.15
N ALA A 150 -30.88 -79.91 7.99
CA ALA A 150 -30.65 -81.33 7.87
C ALA A 150 -29.35 -81.69 8.62
N GLU A 151 -29.14 -83.00 8.96
CA GLU A 151 -27.95 -83.44 9.71
C GLU A 151 -26.59 -83.05 9.06
N ASP A 152 -26.61 -82.84 7.76
CA ASP A 152 -25.43 -82.53 6.94
C ASP A 152 -25.26 -81.01 6.61
N VAL A 153 -26.26 -80.15 6.89
CA VAL A 153 -26.22 -78.69 6.55
C VAL A 153 -26.39 -77.85 7.79
N ALA A 154 -25.39 -77.03 8.13
CA ALA A 154 -25.39 -76.12 9.27
C ALA A 154 -25.61 -74.63 8.89
N ALA A 155 -25.14 -74.22 7.74
CA ALA A 155 -25.23 -72.81 7.36
C ALA A 155 -25.32 -72.62 5.83
N LEU A 156 -25.80 -71.42 5.49
CA LEU A 156 -25.80 -70.86 4.14
C LEU A 156 -24.75 -69.75 4.04
N ARG A 157 -23.98 -69.71 2.99
CA ARG A 157 -22.98 -68.65 2.70
C ARG A 157 -23.30 -68.00 1.37
N LEU A 158 -23.25 -66.69 1.34
CA LEU A 158 -23.36 -65.90 0.13
C LEU A 158 -22.02 -65.14 -0.05
N VAL A 159 -21.39 -65.28 -1.18
CA VAL A 159 -20.10 -64.63 -1.49
C VAL A 159 -20.25 -63.71 -2.70
N THR A 160 -19.65 -62.55 -2.65
CA THR A 160 -19.62 -61.60 -3.76
C THR A 160 -18.23 -61.03 -3.93
N SER A 161 -17.84 -60.81 -5.20
CA SER A 161 -16.57 -60.19 -5.54
C SER A 161 -16.60 -58.69 -5.23
N LEU A 162 -15.53 -58.18 -4.63
CA LEU A 162 -15.32 -56.74 -4.39
C LEU A 162 -14.40 -56.11 -5.48
N THR A 163 -13.99 -56.86 -6.50
CA THR A 163 -13.04 -56.39 -7.52
C THR A 163 -13.48 -55.10 -8.23
N LEU A 164 -14.77 -54.98 -8.55
CA LEU A 164 -15.33 -53.79 -9.17
C LEU A 164 -15.32 -52.58 -8.21
N ILE A 165 -15.55 -52.85 -6.94
CA ILE A 165 -15.53 -51.82 -5.90
C ILE A 165 -14.12 -51.34 -5.63
N GLU A 166 -13.15 -52.25 -5.55
CA GLU A 166 -11.74 -51.86 -5.41
C GLU A 166 -11.27 -51.02 -6.59
N ARG A 167 -11.67 -51.36 -7.83
CA ARG A 167 -11.40 -50.51 -9.01
C ARG A 167 -12.04 -49.13 -8.89
N GLN A 168 -13.27 -49.05 -8.41
CA GLN A 168 -13.93 -47.76 -8.24
C GLN A 168 -13.22 -46.91 -7.17
N ILE A 169 -12.79 -47.53 -6.07
CA ILE A 169 -12.01 -46.85 -5.01
C ILE A 169 -10.67 -46.37 -5.55
N GLN A 170 -9.96 -47.22 -6.34
CA GLN A 170 -8.70 -46.84 -6.99
C GLN A 170 -8.89 -45.68 -7.97
N ASN A 171 -9.91 -45.73 -8.83
CA ASN A 171 -10.21 -44.64 -9.75
C ASN A 171 -10.56 -43.32 -9.00
N ALA A 172 -11.32 -43.39 -7.92
CA ALA A 172 -11.62 -42.23 -7.07
C ALA A 172 -10.34 -41.70 -6.42
N PHE A 173 -9.45 -42.55 -5.94
CA PHE A 173 -8.15 -42.18 -5.41
C PHE A 173 -7.28 -41.41 -6.44
N PHE A 174 -7.16 -41.92 -7.67
CA PHE A 174 -6.39 -41.22 -8.70
C PHE A 174 -7.06 -39.92 -9.14
N ALA A 175 -8.39 -39.87 -9.21
CA ALA A 175 -9.12 -38.64 -9.52
C ALA A 175 -8.92 -37.56 -8.43
N SER A 176 -9.03 -37.96 -7.15
CA SER A 176 -8.81 -37.05 -6.03
C SER A 176 -7.35 -36.57 -5.97
N LEU A 177 -6.38 -37.42 -6.28
CA LEU A 177 -4.96 -37.03 -6.36
C LEU A 177 -4.72 -35.92 -7.41
N VAL A 178 -5.39 -36.01 -8.57
CA VAL A 178 -5.33 -34.95 -9.61
C VAL A 178 -5.87 -33.63 -9.07
N VAL A 179 -6.99 -33.67 -8.35
CA VAL A 179 -7.58 -32.46 -7.72
C VAL A 179 -6.64 -31.86 -6.67
N VAL A 180 -6.05 -32.71 -5.82
CA VAL A 180 -5.04 -32.30 -4.82
C VAL A 180 -3.84 -31.62 -5.50
N ALA A 181 -3.32 -32.23 -6.57
CA ALA A 181 -2.21 -31.66 -7.33
C ALA A 181 -2.57 -30.29 -7.94
N ALA A 182 -3.77 -30.16 -8.51
CA ALA A 182 -4.26 -28.88 -9.06
C ALA A 182 -4.36 -27.79 -7.99
N ILE A 183 -4.89 -28.09 -6.81
CA ILE A 183 -4.99 -27.17 -5.67
C ILE A 183 -3.59 -26.72 -5.22
N LEU A 184 -2.64 -27.64 -5.11
CA LEU A 184 -1.28 -27.32 -4.69
C LEU A 184 -0.56 -26.44 -5.72
N ILE A 185 -0.69 -26.75 -7.02
CA ILE A 185 -0.13 -25.92 -8.10
C ILE A 185 -0.74 -24.51 -8.06
N PHE A 186 -2.06 -24.40 -7.95
CA PHE A 186 -2.73 -23.12 -7.85
C PHE A 186 -2.27 -22.31 -6.62
N SER A 187 -2.14 -22.96 -5.47
CA SER A 187 -1.65 -22.33 -4.23
C SER A 187 -0.22 -21.79 -4.39
N ILE A 188 0.68 -22.56 -5.04
CA ILE A 188 2.06 -22.12 -5.31
C ILE A 188 2.07 -20.93 -6.28
N MET A 189 1.31 -21.01 -7.38
CA MET A 189 1.23 -19.93 -8.37
C MET A 189 0.67 -18.64 -7.76
N SER A 190 -0.41 -18.75 -6.99
CA SER A 190 -1.01 -17.62 -6.26
C SER A 190 -0.01 -16.99 -5.29
N GLY A 191 0.74 -17.83 -4.56
CA GLY A 191 1.79 -17.34 -3.65
C GLY A 191 2.93 -16.63 -4.35
N LEU A 192 3.38 -17.14 -5.50
CA LEU A 192 4.42 -16.49 -6.31
C LEU A 192 3.93 -15.16 -6.89
N TYR A 193 2.67 -15.12 -7.33
CA TYR A 193 2.04 -13.88 -7.79
C TYR A 193 1.99 -12.83 -6.67
N PHE A 194 1.50 -13.20 -5.47
CA PHE A 194 1.45 -12.30 -4.32
C PHE A 194 2.82 -11.74 -3.93
N VAL A 195 3.86 -12.59 -3.93
CA VAL A 195 5.22 -12.15 -3.63
C VAL A 195 5.72 -11.14 -4.65
N ARG A 196 5.47 -11.37 -5.94
CA ARG A 196 5.94 -10.47 -7.02
C ARG A 196 5.15 -9.17 -7.10
N SER A 197 3.82 -9.22 -6.87
CA SER A 197 2.94 -8.05 -7.03
C SER A 197 2.89 -7.16 -5.79
N ILE A 198 3.14 -7.69 -4.59
CA ILE A 198 3.00 -6.93 -3.35
C ILE A 198 4.29 -6.88 -2.53
N VAL A 199 4.87 -8.04 -2.19
CA VAL A 199 5.98 -8.09 -1.22
C VAL A 199 7.26 -7.45 -1.77
N VAL A 200 7.61 -7.74 -3.02
CA VAL A 200 8.82 -7.18 -3.67
C VAL A 200 8.70 -5.67 -3.84
N PRO A 201 7.60 -5.13 -4.37
CA PRO A 201 7.39 -3.68 -4.46
C PRO A 201 7.44 -2.95 -3.12
N LEU A 202 6.78 -3.48 -2.08
CA LEU A 202 6.84 -2.89 -0.74
C LEU A 202 8.28 -2.86 -0.17
N GLY A 203 9.08 -3.91 -0.44
CA GLY A 203 10.49 -3.92 -0.07
C GLY A 203 11.34 -2.89 -0.83
N GLN A 204 10.95 -2.51 -2.05
CA GLN A 204 11.56 -1.40 -2.79
C GLN A 204 11.20 -0.05 -2.17
N VAL A 205 9.92 0.14 -1.82
CA VAL A 205 9.45 1.35 -1.11
C VAL A 205 10.20 1.55 0.20
N GLU A 206 10.34 0.49 1.02
CA GLU A 206 11.10 0.53 2.28
C GLU A 206 12.55 1.03 2.06
N ARG A 207 13.25 0.50 1.05
CA ARG A 207 14.63 0.91 0.75
C ARG A 207 14.72 2.37 0.34
N ILE A 208 13.90 2.78 -0.63
CA ILE A 208 13.91 4.16 -1.12
C ILE A 208 13.53 5.14 0.02
N ALA A 209 12.57 4.79 0.86
CA ALA A 209 12.24 5.60 2.04
C ALA A 209 13.43 5.71 3.03
N ALA A 210 14.22 4.64 3.19
CA ALA A 210 15.43 4.67 3.99
C ALA A 210 16.56 5.49 3.33
N ASP A 211 16.67 5.48 2.01
CA ASP A 211 17.64 6.30 1.26
C ASP A 211 17.26 7.78 1.36
N ILE A 212 15.99 8.13 1.19
CA ILE A 212 15.44 9.48 1.41
C ILE A 212 15.75 9.96 2.86
N ALA A 213 15.54 9.11 3.85
CA ALA A 213 15.84 9.44 5.26
C ALA A 213 17.33 9.70 5.53
N ARG A 214 18.24 9.21 4.67
CA ARG A 214 19.67 9.51 4.69
C ARG A 214 20.06 10.75 3.92
N GLY A 215 19.11 11.41 3.26
CA GLY A 215 19.36 12.60 2.43
C GLY A 215 19.65 12.30 0.96
N GLU A 216 19.44 11.08 0.49
CA GLU A 216 19.55 10.71 -0.92
C GLU A 216 18.19 10.95 -1.61
N PHE A 217 17.96 12.16 -2.11
CA PHE A 217 16.67 12.56 -2.66
C PHE A 217 16.52 12.34 -4.17
N ASP A 218 17.58 11.99 -4.88
CA ASP A 218 17.64 11.73 -6.33
C ASP A 218 17.08 10.34 -6.72
N VAL A 219 16.87 9.47 -5.73
CA VAL A 219 16.34 8.11 -5.93
C VAL A 219 14.86 8.13 -6.29
N ARG A 220 14.45 7.24 -7.22
CA ARG A 220 13.05 7.11 -7.67
C ARG A 220 12.63 5.66 -7.76
N LEU A 221 11.36 5.41 -7.40
CA LEU A 221 10.69 4.13 -7.63
C LEU A 221 10.18 4.05 -9.07
N PRO A 222 10.35 2.91 -9.76
CA PRO A 222 9.71 2.72 -11.05
C PRO A 222 8.19 2.69 -10.86
N VAL A 223 7.49 3.56 -11.59
CA VAL A 223 6.03 3.61 -11.64
C VAL A 223 5.60 3.07 -12.99
N SER A 224 4.69 2.08 -13.00
CA SER A 224 4.04 1.65 -14.23
C SER A 224 3.12 2.76 -14.74
N GLY A 225 3.14 3.06 -16.03
CA GLY A 225 2.41 4.20 -16.61
C GLY A 225 0.88 4.19 -16.40
N ASP A 226 0.34 3.06 -15.96
CA ASP A 226 -1.06 2.86 -15.59
C ASP A 226 -1.11 2.61 -14.08
N ALA A 227 -1.22 3.65 -13.28
CA ALA A 227 -1.33 3.58 -11.81
C ALA A 227 -2.68 2.94 -11.39
N ARG A 228 -2.83 1.64 -11.66
CA ARG A 228 -4.10 0.90 -11.47
C ARG A 228 -4.25 0.34 -10.07
N ASP A 229 -3.18 0.14 -9.32
CA ASP A 229 -3.23 -0.45 -7.99
C ASP A 229 -2.71 0.48 -6.88
N GLU A 230 -2.97 0.09 -5.64
CA GLU A 230 -2.59 0.84 -4.43
C GLU A 230 -1.07 0.94 -4.27
N VAL A 231 -0.32 -0.06 -4.76
CA VAL A 231 1.14 -0.10 -4.67
C VAL A 231 1.77 0.93 -5.59
N ASP A 232 1.25 1.06 -6.83
CA ASP A 232 1.74 2.07 -7.77
C ASP A 232 1.37 3.49 -7.33
N ARG A 233 0.19 3.68 -6.71
CA ARG A 233 -0.16 4.97 -6.07
C ARG A 233 0.79 5.33 -4.93
N LEU A 234 1.16 4.34 -4.10
CA LEU A 234 2.13 4.54 -3.03
C LEU A 234 3.51 4.93 -3.59
N ARG A 235 3.98 4.24 -4.64
CA ARG A 235 5.24 4.58 -5.33
C ARG A 235 5.24 6.01 -5.85
N GLY A 236 4.14 6.42 -6.52
CA GLY A 236 3.97 7.78 -7.01
C GLY A 236 3.99 8.82 -5.88
N THR A 237 3.39 8.51 -4.73
CA THR A 237 3.40 9.40 -3.56
C THR A 237 4.78 9.55 -2.95
N ILE A 238 5.56 8.47 -2.83
CA ILE A 238 6.94 8.51 -2.35
C ILE A 238 7.83 9.30 -3.33
N ASN A 239 7.65 9.12 -4.63
CA ASN A 239 8.42 9.88 -5.63
C ASN A 239 8.14 11.39 -5.53
N ARG A 240 6.88 11.82 -5.38
CA ARG A 240 6.53 13.23 -5.17
C ARG A 240 7.11 13.78 -3.87
N MET A 241 7.11 12.98 -2.80
CA MET A 241 7.75 13.37 -1.53
C MET A 241 9.26 13.57 -1.71
N ALA A 242 9.94 12.66 -2.41
CA ALA A 242 11.37 12.77 -2.71
C ALA A 242 11.67 14.04 -3.54
N GLU A 243 10.87 14.33 -4.56
CA GLU A 243 10.98 15.52 -5.39
C GLU A 243 10.83 16.81 -4.58
N GLY A 244 9.83 16.91 -3.72
CA GLY A 244 9.64 18.07 -2.85
C GLY A 244 10.79 18.27 -1.84
N LEU A 245 11.35 17.16 -1.32
CA LEU A 245 12.52 17.22 -0.44
C LEU A 245 13.79 17.63 -1.18
N GLU A 246 14.02 17.11 -2.39
CA GLU A 246 15.14 17.47 -3.26
C GLU A 246 15.11 18.95 -3.60
N GLU A 247 13.94 19.47 -3.99
CA GLU A 247 13.75 20.89 -4.27
C GLU A 247 14.02 21.76 -3.04
N THR A 248 13.52 21.34 -1.87
CA THR A 248 13.76 22.04 -0.60
C THR A 248 15.25 22.07 -0.23
N GLU A 249 15.94 20.95 -0.38
CA GLU A 249 17.37 20.86 -0.08
C GLU A 249 18.20 21.69 -1.08
N LYS A 250 17.83 21.67 -2.35
CA LYS A 250 18.46 22.52 -3.38
C LYS A 250 18.31 24.01 -3.05
N MET A 251 17.09 24.44 -2.74
CA MET A 251 16.82 25.84 -2.34
C MET A 251 17.64 26.22 -1.10
N LYS A 252 17.73 25.33 -0.08
CA LYS A 252 18.53 25.56 1.12
C LYS A 252 20.02 25.74 0.79
N ASN A 253 20.57 24.91 -0.07
CA ASN A 253 21.98 24.99 -0.47
C ASN A 253 22.30 26.23 -1.30
N GLU A 254 21.41 26.60 -2.21
CA GLU A 254 21.51 27.85 -2.98
C GLU A 254 21.46 29.07 -2.06
N PHE A 255 20.57 29.05 -1.04
CA PHE A 255 20.50 30.09 -0.02
C PHE A 255 21.82 30.24 0.74
N ILE A 256 22.35 29.15 1.32
CA ILE A 256 23.61 29.19 2.06
C ILE A 256 24.75 29.75 1.20
N SER A 257 24.82 29.32 -0.05
CA SER A 257 25.82 29.81 -1.02
C SER A 257 25.65 31.29 -1.28
N SER A 258 24.41 31.75 -1.57
CA SER A 258 24.10 33.15 -1.85
C SER A 258 24.43 34.07 -0.69
N VAL A 259 23.97 33.72 0.53
CA VAL A 259 24.27 34.49 1.76
C VAL A 259 25.76 34.58 2.01
N SER A 260 26.47 33.45 1.87
CA SER A 260 27.93 33.45 2.05
C SER A 260 28.65 34.39 1.07
N HIS A 261 28.17 34.47 -0.17
CA HIS A 261 28.72 35.35 -1.20
C HIS A 261 28.43 36.82 -0.92
N GLU A 262 27.18 37.13 -0.53
CA GLU A 262 26.71 38.49 -0.23
C GLU A 262 27.36 39.06 1.06
N LEU A 263 27.69 38.20 2.04
CA LEU A 263 28.45 38.61 3.24
C LEU A 263 29.92 38.80 2.97
N ARG A 264 30.54 37.99 2.09
CA ARG A 264 31.96 38.03 1.83
C ARG A 264 32.40 39.36 1.15
N THR A 265 31.58 39.87 0.22
CA THR A 265 31.90 41.06 -0.56
C THR A 265 32.05 42.32 0.32
N PRO A 266 31.07 42.73 1.15
CA PRO A 266 31.23 43.90 2.03
C PRO A 266 32.33 43.71 3.08
N LEU A 267 32.50 42.51 3.61
CA LEU A 267 33.62 42.20 4.53
C LEU A 267 34.96 42.40 3.88
N ALA A 268 35.17 42.00 2.61
CA ALA A 268 36.38 42.21 1.88
C ALA A 268 36.63 43.71 1.60
N SER A 269 35.57 44.47 1.29
CA SER A 269 35.65 45.93 1.09
C SER A 269 36.07 46.65 2.38
N ILE A 270 35.35 46.34 3.51
CA ILE A 270 35.69 46.88 4.84
C ILE A 270 37.15 46.58 5.18
N ARG A 271 37.58 45.34 5.06
CA ARG A 271 38.95 44.92 5.36
C ARG A 271 39.96 45.65 4.49
N GLY A 272 39.75 45.76 3.17
CA GLY A 272 40.64 46.49 2.25
C GLY A 272 40.79 47.95 2.61
N TRP A 273 39.66 48.62 2.96
CA TRP A 273 39.71 50.01 3.36
C TRP A 273 40.36 50.23 4.72
N VAL A 274 40.16 49.34 5.69
CA VAL A 274 40.86 49.35 7.00
C VAL A 274 42.38 49.19 6.78
N GLU A 275 42.81 48.29 5.90
CA GLU A 275 44.23 48.14 5.52
C GLU A 275 44.76 49.41 4.86
N THR A 276 44.00 50.02 3.95
CA THR A 276 44.37 51.28 3.29
C THR A 276 44.48 52.42 4.31
N LEU A 277 43.48 52.59 5.18
CA LEU A 277 43.47 53.64 6.20
C LEU A 277 44.66 53.53 7.20
N ARG A 278 45.13 52.30 7.46
CA ARG A 278 46.35 52.09 8.28
C ARG A 278 47.64 52.55 7.66
N THR A 279 47.67 52.77 6.35
CA THR A 279 48.85 53.28 5.60
C THR A 279 48.82 54.76 5.32
N LEU A 280 47.72 55.46 5.66
CA LEU A 280 47.51 56.89 5.52
C LEU A 280 47.87 57.59 6.83
N ASP A 281 48.85 58.47 6.81
CA ASP A 281 49.29 59.25 7.99
C ASP A 281 48.47 60.51 8.24
N ASP A 282 47.75 61.02 7.22
CA ASP A 282 47.00 62.27 7.30
C ASP A 282 45.47 62.02 7.34
N PRO A 283 44.79 62.31 8.48
CA PRO A 283 43.34 62.20 8.60
C PRO A 283 42.56 63.21 7.73
N THR A 284 43.23 64.23 7.16
CA THR A 284 42.58 65.21 6.27
C THR A 284 42.62 64.79 4.81
N ASP A 285 43.28 63.68 4.47
CA ASP A 285 43.30 63.10 3.14
C ASP A 285 41.86 62.72 2.69
N GLU A 286 41.53 63.07 1.47
CA GLU A 286 40.22 62.77 0.86
C GLU A 286 39.94 61.26 0.89
N ASN A 287 40.98 60.42 0.70
CA ASN A 287 40.85 58.96 0.76
C ASN A 287 40.58 58.47 2.19
N TYR A 288 41.04 59.18 3.23
CA TYR A 288 40.75 58.85 4.62
C TYR A 288 39.24 59.00 4.91
N ARG A 289 38.66 60.14 4.52
CA ARG A 289 37.22 60.38 4.69
C ARG A 289 36.38 59.41 3.87
N LYS A 290 36.76 59.19 2.61
CA LYS A 290 36.09 58.26 1.69
C LYS A 290 36.13 56.82 2.24
N GLY A 291 37.29 56.41 2.77
CA GLY A 291 37.43 55.06 3.36
C GLY A 291 36.52 54.82 4.54
N LEU A 292 36.41 55.81 5.47
CA LEU A 292 35.49 55.76 6.61
C LEU A 292 34.02 55.69 6.16
N GLU A 293 33.67 56.50 5.11
CA GLU A 293 32.32 56.48 4.56
C GLU A 293 31.96 55.11 3.97
N ILE A 294 32.88 54.50 3.22
CA ILE A 294 32.68 53.16 2.63
C ILE A 294 32.54 52.11 3.73
N ILE A 295 33.39 52.14 4.76
CA ILE A 295 33.31 51.24 5.90
C ILE A 295 31.95 51.37 6.60
N ASN A 296 31.51 52.59 6.86
CA ASN A 296 30.24 52.85 7.50
C ASN A 296 29.04 52.36 6.67
N ASN A 297 29.06 52.60 5.36
CA ASN A 297 28.02 52.16 4.43
C ASN A 297 27.96 50.62 4.32
N GLU A 298 29.11 49.94 4.18
CA GLU A 298 29.15 48.48 4.11
C GLU A 298 28.77 47.82 5.43
N THR A 299 29.07 48.45 6.59
CA THR A 299 28.63 47.98 7.92
C THR A 299 27.14 48.09 8.07
N GLY A 300 26.54 49.23 7.66
CA GLY A 300 25.10 49.40 7.63
C GLY A 300 24.40 48.38 6.71
N ARG A 301 25.00 48.11 5.56
CA ARG A 301 24.51 47.10 4.64
C ARG A 301 24.54 45.66 5.23
N LEU A 302 25.63 45.32 5.93
CA LEU A 302 25.72 44.04 6.64
C LEU A 302 24.66 43.91 7.75
N TYR A 303 24.46 45.00 8.51
CA TYR A 303 23.43 45.01 9.55
C TYR A 303 22.06 44.74 8.98
N ASN A 304 21.65 45.46 7.94
CA ASN A 304 20.38 45.26 7.27
C ASN A 304 20.21 43.85 6.73
N MET A 305 21.25 43.26 6.14
CA MET A 305 21.24 41.90 5.65
C MET A 305 21.03 40.87 6.76
N VAL A 306 21.66 41.07 7.92
CA VAL A 306 21.48 40.19 9.09
C VAL A 306 20.05 40.29 9.60
N GLU A 307 19.46 41.49 9.69
CA GLU A 307 18.05 41.68 10.08
C GLU A 307 17.10 40.98 9.08
N GLU A 308 17.30 41.14 7.79
CA GLU A 308 16.54 40.40 6.76
C GLU A 308 16.61 38.88 6.94
N LEU A 309 17.79 38.34 7.26
CA LEU A 309 17.99 36.91 7.49
C LEU A 309 17.29 36.44 8.78
N LEU A 310 17.32 37.24 9.85
CA LEU A 310 16.62 36.95 11.10
C LEU A 310 15.09 36.97 10.91
N ASP A 311 14.57 38.00 10.23
CA ASP A 311 13.15 38.07 9.90
C ASP A 311 12.71 36.89 9.03
N PHE A 312 13.52 36.53 8.03
CA PHE A 312 13.30 35.35 7.20
C PHE A 312 13.25 34.04 8.05
N SER A 313 14.21 33.86 8.96
CA SER A 313 14.25 32.69 9.85
C SER A 313 13.00 32.61 10.75
N ARG A 314 12.53 33.75 11.28
CA ARG A 314 11.29 33.84 12.07
C ARG A 314 10.07 33.48 11.24
N LEU A 315 10.05 33.91 10.00
CA LEU A 315 8.99 33.64 9.02
C LEU A 315 8.89 32.16 8.67
N GLN A 316 10.03 31.49 8.39
CA GLN A 316 10.07 30.04 8.11
C GLN A 316 9.51 29.19 9.26
N ASN A 317 9.74 29.62 10.50
CA ASN A 317 9.30 28.89 11.68
C ASN A 317 7.85 29.23 12.11
N GLY A 318 7.10 30.01 11.33
CA GLY A 318 5.77 30.48 11.69
C GLY A 318 5.75 31.33 12.97
N ARG A 319 6.89 31.91 13.34
CA ARG A 319 7.09 32.68 14.58
C ARG A 319 7.11 34.19 14.37
N LEU A 320 6.73 34.66 13.17
CA LEU A 320 6.58 36.08 12.92
C LEU A 320 5.39 36.57 13.79
N ARG A 321 5.71 37.16 14.95
CA ARG A 321 4.68 37.84 15.78
C ARG A 321 4.34 39.16 15.14
N MET A 322 3.07 39.38 14.88
CA MET A 322 2.50 40.64 14.38
C MET A 322 1.85 41.37 15.53
N GLU A 323 2.22 42.63 15.76
CA GLU A 323 1.58 43.47 16.73
C GLU A 323 0.58 44.42 16.04
N CYS A 324 -0.46 43.81 15.47
CA CYS A 324 -1.44 44.56 14.69
C CYS A 324 -2.29 45.49 15.58
N ARG A 325 -2.50 46.71 15.07
CA ARG A 325 -3.38 47.74 15.67
C ARG A 325 -4.05 48.56 14.58
N PRO A 326 -5.16 49.25 14.87
CA PRO A 326 -5.73 50.21 13.96
C PRO A 326 -4.72 51.33 13.72
N LEU A 327 -4.45 51.64 12.45
CA LEU A 327 -3.54 52.72 12.04
C LEU A 327 -4.04 53.39 10.75
N ASP A 328 -3.49 54.57 10.46
CA ASP A 328 -3.73 55.29 9.22
C ASP A 328 -2.68 54.88 8.18
N LEU A 329 -3.12 54.24 7.09
CA LEU A 329 -2.26 53.82 6.00
C LEU A 329 -1.57 55.00 5.30
N VAL A 330 -2.23 56.19 5.25
CA VAL A 330 -1.68 57.39 4.65
C VAL A 330 -0.42 57.82 5.41
N ALA A 331 -0.51 57.87 6.75
CA ALA A 331 0.62 58.30 7.60
C ALA A 331 1.81 57.35 7.47
N GLU A 332 1.58 55.99 7.54
CA GLU A 332 2.65 55.01 7.46
C GLU A 332 3.34 55.00 6.06
N LEU A 333 2.56 55.18 4.99
CA LEU A 333 3.14 55.26 3.63
C LEU A 333 3.92 56.55 3.45
N THR A 334 3.39 57.70 3.92
CA THR A 334 4.06 59.02 3.84
C THR A 334 5.38 58.99 4.59
N ASP A 335 5.41 58.43 5.80
CA ASP A 335 6.67 58.22 6.56
C ASP A 335 7.70 57.42 5.80
N ALA A 336 7.28 56.30 5.16
CA ALA A 336 8.18 55.46 4.34
C ALA A 336 8.70 56.19 3.08
N VAL A 337 7.84 56.97 2.43
CA VAL A 337 8.20 57.77 1.25
C VAL A 337 9.21 58.86 1.65
N LEU A 338 8.96 59.63 2.73
CA LEU A 338 9.88 60.64 3.25
C LEU A 338 11.23 60.04 3.65
N PHE A 339 11.22 58.83 4.28
CA PHE A 339 12.46 58.14 4.61
C PHE A 339 13.29 57.84 3.39
N CYS A 340 12.71 57.49 2.25
CA CYS A 340 13.38 57.16 1.00
C CYS A 340 13.72 58.41 0.15
N GLU A 341 13.09 59.57 0.38
CA GLU A 341 13.18 60.76 -0.46
C GLU A 341 14.63 61.24 -0.68
N ALA A 342 15.41 61.38 0.40
CA ALA A 342 16.80 61.77 0.32
C ALA A 342 17.65 60.86 -0.54
N ARG A 343 17.35 59.58 -0.57
CA ARG A 343 18.04 58.60 -1.40
C ARG A 343 17.57 58.66 -2.84
N ILE A 344 16.27 58.82 -3.08
CA ILE A 344 15.70 59.02 -4.41
C ILE A 344 16.38 60.23 -5.12
N GLN A 345 16.50 61.35 -4.40
CA GLN A 345 17.14 62.57 -4.88
C GLN A 345 18.65 62.37 -5.16
N ARG A 346 19.36 61.62 -4.28
CA ARG A 346 20.77 61.32 -4.41
C ARG A 346 21.09 60.48 -5.67
N GLU A 347 20.19 59.53 -5.98
CA GLU A 347 20.29 58.69 -7.17
C GLU A 347 19.78 59.38 -8.46
N GLY A 348 19.38 60.65 -8.35
CA GLY A 348 18.92 61.48 -9.48
C GLY A 348 17.58 61.04 -10.05
N LEU A 349 16.72 60.45 -9.20
CA LEU A 349 15.35 60.00 -9.55
C LEU A 349 14.31 61.06 -9.20
N ILE A 350 13.19 61.00 -9.89
CA ILE A 350 12.04 61.90 -9.67
C ILE A 350 10.97 61.19 -8.90
N LEU A 351 10.64 61.62 -7.70
CA LEU A 351 9.50 61.09 -6.90
C LEU A 351 8.20 61.84 -7.27
N SER A 352 7.15 61.06 -7.51
CA SER A 352 5.79 61.59 -7.72
C SER A 352 4.87 60.92 -6.73
N TYR A 353 4.56 61.61 -5.63
CA TYR A 353 3.60 61.16 -4.61
C TYR A 353 2.68 62.31 -4.25
N THR A 354 1.39 62.04 -4.19
CA THR A 354 0.41 62.97 -3.70
C THR A 354 -0.31 62.32 -2.54
N GLU A 355 -0.18 62.90 -1.36
CA GLU A 355 -0.80 62.41 -0.14
C GLU A 355 -2.32 62.57 -0.24
N PRO A 356 -3.14 61.54 0.02
CA PRO A 356 -4.58 61.67 0.13
C PRO A 356 -4.99 62.54 1.31
N GLU A 357 -6.04 63.34 1.14
CA GLU A 357 -6.57 64.21 2.22
C GLU A 357 -7.33 63.43 3.31
N GLU A 358 -7.87 62.26 2.94
CA GLU A 358 -8.66 61.43 3.84
C GLU A 358 -7.82 60.30 4.45
N MET A 359 -8.02 60.06 5.77
CA MET A 359 -7.44 58.94 6.50
C MET A 359 -7.97 57.63 5.94
N ILE A 360 -7.08 56.66 5.74
CA ILE A 360 -7.44 55.31 5.28
C ILE A 360 -7.11 54.30 6.39
N PRO A 361 -8.10 53.92 7.22
CA PRO A 361 -7.86 53.03 8.36
C PRO A 361 -7.65 51.60 7.94
N VAL A 362 -6.56 50.97 8.42
CA VAL A 362 -6.26 49.56 8.26
C VAL A 362 -5.90 48.95 9.62
N TYR A 363 -5.96 47.60 9.72
CA TYR A 363 -5.52 46.88 10.91
C TYR A 363 -4.24 46.15 10.58
N ALA A 364 -3.09 46.68 11.00
CA ALA A 364 -1.79 46.18 10.65
C ALA A 364 -0.75 46.47 11.74
N ASP A 365 0.40 45.82 11.62
CA ASP A 365 1.61 46.10 12.39
C ASP A 365 2.39 47.20 11.68
N PRO A 366 2.60 48.39 12.32
CA PRO A 366 3.21 49.54 11.69
C PRO A 366 4.66 49.29 11.24
N ASP A 367 5.44 48.59 12.06
CA ASP A 367 6.84 48.32 11.74
C ASP A 367 6.97 47.38 10.54
N ARG A 368 6.12 46.37 10.47
CA ARG A 368 6.07 45.44 9.33
C ARG A 368 5.52 46.11 8.07
N LEU A 369 4.56 46.97 8.20
CA LEU A 369 4.00 47.71 7.06
C LEU A 369 5.03 48.71 6.50
N ARG A 370 5.74 49.40 7.36
CA ARG A 370 6.88 50.27 6.97
C ARG A 370 7.97 49.43 6.26
N GLN A 371 8.29 48.25 6.76
CA GLN A 371 9.26 47.34 6.13
C GLN A 371 8.81 46.93 4.73
N VAL A 372 7.52 46.66 4.51
CA VAL A 372 6.93 46.38 3.20
C VAL A 372 7.18 47.53 2.23
N PHE A 373 6.82 48.76 2.62
CA PHE A 373 6.97 49.91 1.75
C PHE A 373 8.43 50.21 1.42
N ILE A 374 9.30 50.19 2.43
CA ILE A 374 10.74 50.42 2.23
C ILE A 374 11.31 49.38 1.28
N ASN A 375 10.98 48.09 1.42
CA ASN A 375 11.47 47.02 0.52
C ASN A 375 11.08 47.27 -0.94
N ILE A 376 9.85 47.72 -1.20
CA ILE A 376 9.38 47.96 -2.57
C ILE A 376 10.00 49.23 -3.12
N LEU A 377 10.07 50.34 -2.32
CA LEU A 377 10.69 51.58 -2.71
C LEU A 377 12.20 51.38 -2.99
N ASP A 378 12.91 50.62 -2.18
CA ASP A 378 14.30 50.28 -2.38
C ASP A 378 14.52 49.51 -3.67
N ASN A 379 13.62 48.56 -4.03
CA ASN A 379 13.67 47.90 -5.32
C ASN A 379 13.43 48.91 -6.47
N ALA A 380 12.43 49.79 -6.36
CA ALA A 380 12.16 50.79 -7.36
C ALA A 380 13.37 51.73 -7.58
N ILE A 381 14.06 52.18 -6.51
CA ILE A 381 15.28 52.99 -6.57
C ILE A 381 16.42 52.23 -7.24
N LYS A 382 16.64 51.01 -6.81
CA LYS A 382 17.77 50.16 -7.26
C LYS A 382 17.72 49.80 -8.74
N TYR A 383 16.49 49.60 -9.27
CA TYR A 383 16.32 49.15 -10.66
C TYR A 383 15.98 50.26 -11.65
N SER A 384 15.74 51.48 -11.19
CA SER A 384 15.55 52.69 -12.03
C SER A 384 16.88 53.26 -12.53
N ALA A 385 16.88 53.83 -13.73
CA ALA A 385 17.99 54.61 -14.25
C ALA A 385 17.92 56.07 -13.76
N PRO A 386 19.07 56.75 -13.66
CA PRO A 386 19.07 58.19 -13.34
C PRO A 386 18.13 58.98 -14.28
N GLY A 387 17.35 59.93 -13.73
CA GLY A 387 16.30 60.63 -14.46
C GLY A 387 14.97 59.90 -14.55
N GLY A 388 14.92 58.64 -14.11
CA GLY A 388 13.67 57.84 -14.04
C GLY A 388 12.71 58.38 -12.97
N ARG A 389 11.42 58.03 -13.08
CA ARG A 389 10.39 58.46 -12.16
C ARG A 389 9.87 57.26 -11.35
N ILE A 390 9.74 57.48 -10.03
CA ILE A 390 9.03 56.58 -9.13
C ILE A 390 7.69 57.28 -8.77
N THR A 391 6.59 56.57 -9.08
CA THR A 391 5.23 57.08 -8.79
C THR A 391 4.61 56.25 -7.70
N VAL A 392 4.14 56.86 -6.63
CA VAL A 392 3.42 56.22 -5.53
C VAL A 392 1.98 56.73 -5.51
N LYS A 393 1.02 55.82 -5.51
CA LYS A 393 -0.40 56.13 -5.42
C LYS A 393 -1.03 55.34 -4.29
N LEU A 394 -1.97 55.99 -3.58
CA LEU A 394 -2.75 55.35 -2.53
C LEU A 394 -4.22 55.75 -2.72
N TRP A 395 -5.11 54.78 -2.67
CA TRP A 395 -6.56 54.99 -2.73
C TRP A 395 -7.33 53.94 -1.94
N ALA A 396 -8.50 54.29 -1.46
CA ALA A 396 -9.43 53.34 -0.85
C ALA A 396 -10.41 52.81 -1.92
N GLY A 397 -10.59 51.48 -1.99
CA GLY A 397 -11.71 50.85 -2.65
C GLY A 397 -12.86 50.54 -1.72
N GLU A 398 -13.77 49.70 -2.11
CA GLU A 398 -14.96 49.36 -1.30
C GLU A 398 -14.62 48.56 -0.02
N TYR A 399 -13.69 47.59 -0.11
CA TYR A 399 -13.30 46.71 1.00
C TYR A 399 -11.80 46.67 1.29
N LYS A 400 -11.00 47.26 0.40
CA LYS A 400 -9.53 47.25 0.49
C LYS A 400 -8.98 48.62 0.18
N ALA A 401 -7.89 48.96 0.85
CA ALA A 401 -7.00 50.03 0.45
C ALA A 401 -5.93 49.49 -0.50
N PHE A 402 -5.52 50.28 -1.47
CA PHE A 402 -4.50 49.91 -2.46
C PHE A 402 -3.37 50.92 -2.45
N VAL A 403 -2.12 50.38 -2.42
CA VAL A 403 -0.89 51.11 -2.61
C VAL A 403 -0.26 50.64 -3.89
N GLU A 404 -0.01 51.54 -4.86
CA GLU A 404 0.66 51.26 -6.11
C GLU A 404 1.99 51.99 -6.16
N ILE A 405 3.08 51.24 -6.35
CA ILE A 405 4.41 51.80 -6.54
C ILE A 405 4.88 51.39 -7.95
N LEU A 406 5.10 52.39 -8.78
CA LEU A 406 5.48 52.23 -10.17
C LEU A 406 6.86 52.84 -10.37
N ASP A 407 7.78 52.06 -10.95
CA ASP A 407 9.10 52.53 -11.39
C ASP A 407 9.23 52.50 -12.92
N GLN A 408 10.14 53.33 -13.43
CA GLN A 408 10.56 53.34 -14.85
C GLN A 408 11.93 52.66 -15.05
N GLY A 409 12.08 51.55 -14.34
CA GLY A 409 13.31 50.76 -14.39
C GLY A 409 13.40 49.82 -15.58
N ARG A 410 14.37 48.89 -15.50
CA ARG A 410 14.62 47.91 -16.55
C ARG A 410 13.51 46.88 -16.72
N GLY A 411 12.59 46.77 -15.79
CA GLY A 411 11.54 45.72 -15.76
C GLY A 411 12.06 44.32 -15.47
N ILE A 412 11.12 43.38 -15.44
CA ILE A 412 11.35 41.95 -15.13
C ILE A 412 11.02 41.14 -16.38
N PRO A 413 11.88 40.20 -16.82
CA PRO A 413 11.57 39.27 -17.90
C PRO A 413 10.34 38.42 -17.57
N PRO A 414 9.50 38.07 -18.57
CA PRO A 414 8.29 37.25 -18.31
C PRO A 414 8.59 35.90 -17.64
N GLU A 415 9.72 35.27 -17.97
CA GLU A 415 10.19 34.02 -17.39
C GLU A 415 10.53 34.10 -15.89
N ASP A 416 10.94 35.32 -15.44
CA ASP A 416 11.30 35.56 -14.05
C ASP A 416 10.07 35.99 -13.22
N LEU A 417 9.00 36.53 -13.85
CA LEU A 417 7.88 37.16 -13.16
C LEU A 417 7.10 36.21 -12.22
N GLU A 418 6.94 34.96 -12.60
CA GLU A 418 6.29 33.94 -11.76
C GLU A 418 7.14 33.60 -10.53
N ASN A 419 8.45 33.76 -10.63
CA ASN A 419 9.39 33.31 -9.61
C ASN A 419 9.90 34.44 -8.69
N VAL A 420 9.70 35.73 -9.01
CA VAL A 420 10.24 36.86 -8.22
C VAL A 420 9.71 36.94 -6.78
N LYS A 421 8.58 36.29 -6.48
CA LYS A 421 8.03 36.11 -5.13
C LYS A 421 8.61 34.90 -4.42
N THR A 422 9.29 34.01 -5.17
CA THR A 422 9.90 32.81 -4.61
C THR A 422 11.13 33.20 -3.79
N LYS A 423 11.26 32.57 -2.64
CA LYS A 423 12.36 32.81 -1.70
C LYS A 423 13.71 32.54 -2.38
N PHE A 424 14.67 33.48 -2.23
CA PHE A 424 16.04 33.41 -2.76
C PHE A 424 16.16 33.51 -4.28
N TYR A 425 15.06 33.68 -4.97
CA TYR A 425 15.09 33.84 -6.40
C TYR A 425 15.75 35.17 -6.78
N LYS A 426 16.70 35.10 -7.70
CA LYS A 426 17.32 36.27 -8.33
C LYS A 426 17.10 36.15 -9.83
N GLY A 427 16.34 37.05 -10.38
CA GLY A 427 16.14 37.11 -11.82
C GLY A 427 17.44 37.22 -12.56
N SER A 428 17.45 36.81 -13.81
CA SER A 428 18.62 36.83 -14.72
C SER A 428 19.32 38.21 -14.82
N ASN A 429 18.58 39.29 -14.58
CA ASN A 429 19.00 40.66 -14.59
C ASN A 429 19.24 41.29 -13.21
N ALA A 430 19.31 40.49 -12.13
CA ALA A 430 19.42 41.02 -10.78
C ALA A 430 20.75 41.75 -10.55
N VAL A 431 20.68 43.00 -10.14
CA VAL A 431 21.79 43.73 -9.53
C VAL A 431 21.88 43.30 -8.09
N ARG A 432 22.87 43.23 -7.37
CA ARG A 432 23.10 42.87 -5.98
C ARG A 432 21.86 42.84 -5.08
N GLY A 433 21.66 41.76 -4.27
CA GLY A 433 20.56 41.65 -3.27
C GLY A 433 20.41 40.22 -2.77
N SER A 434 19.79 40.06 -1.60
CA SER A 434 19.57 38.78 -0.91
C SER A 434 18.57 37.84 -1.62
N GLY A 435 17.66 38.38 -2.46
CA GLY A 435 16.51 37.67 -3.02
C GLY A 435 15.42 37.36 -1.99
N ILE A 436 15.48 38.01 -0.82
CA ILE A 436 14.54 37.81 0.29
C ILE A 436 13.45 38.87 0.32
N GLY A 437 13.76 40.11 -0.12
CA GLY A 437 12.90 41.29 0.07
C GLY A 437 11.48 41.12 -0.44
N LEU A 438 11.26 40.68 -1.70
CA LEU A 438 9.91 40.48 -2.23
C LEU A 438 9.18 39.27 -1.60
N ALA A 439 9.89 38.21 -1.26
CA ALA A 439 9.32 37.07 -0.55
C ALA A 439 8.89 37.46 0.88
N LEU A 440 9.65 38.35 1.54
CA LEU A 440 9.28 38.90 2.85
C LEU A 440 8.03 39.78 2.75
N VAL A 441 7.97 40.65 1.73
CA VAL A 441 6.79 41.47 1.46
C VAL A 441 5.54 40.62 1.24
N ASP A 442 5.61 39.59 0.38
CA ASP A 442 4.49 38.70 0.10
C ASP A 442 4.01 37.99 1.37
N SER A 443 4.95 37.55 2.19
CA SER A 443 4.64 36.86 3.45
C SER A 443 4.02 37.79 4.51
N ILE A 444 4.51 39.04 4.64
CA ILE A 444 3.93 40.04 5.53
C ILE A 444 2.52 40.40 5.04
N MET A 445 2.34 40.63 3.74
CA MET A 445 1.03 40.96 3.16
C MET A 445 0.04 39.80 3.39
N THR A 446 0.47 38.55 3.19
CA THR A 446 -0.36 37.36 3.49
C THR A 446 -0.75 37.32 4.97
N ALA A 447 0.18 37.60 5.89
CA ALA A 447 -0.09 37.61 7.33
C ALA A 447 -1.03 38.75 7.77
N LEU A 448 -1.17 39.80 6.95
CA LEU A 448 -2.10 40.91 7.12
C LEU A 448 -3.43 40.73 6.35
N ASP A 449 -3.72 39.53 5.86
CA ASP A 449 -4.86 39.23 4.96
C ASP A 449 -4.91 40.13 3.71
N GLY A 450 -3.74 40.65 3.34
CA GLY A 450 -3.53 41.50 2.18
C GLY A 450 -3.17 40.74 0.92
N THR A 451 -2.89 41.47 -0.15
CA THR A 451 -2.49 40.93 -1.46
C THR A 451 -1.33 41.73 -2.02
N MET A 452 -0.43 41.06 -2.77
CA MET A 452 0.62 41.71 -3.57
C MET A 452 0.50 41.22 -5.01
N ASP A 453 0.35 42.16 -5.96
CA ASP A 453 0.40 41.93 -7.39
C ASP A 453 1.61 42.64 -8.01
N ILE A 454 2.29 41.99 -8.97
CA ILE A 454 3.45 42.55 -9.65
C ILE A 454 3.22 42.44 -11.15
N GLN A 455 3.21 43.59 -11.81
CA GLN A 455 3.14 43.69 -13.26
C GLN A 455 4.41 44.35 -13.78
N SER A 456 5.07 43.75 -14.75
CA SER A 456 6.32 44.28 -15.28
C SER A 456 6.44 44.03 -16.77
N THR A 457 7.10 44.96 -17.44
CA THR A 457 7.47 44.82 -18.84
C THR A 457 8.95 45.18 -19.01
N LEU A 458 9.71 44.25 -19.59
CA LEU A 458 11.14 44.45 -19.80
C LEU A 458 11.40 45.77 -20.58
N GLY A 459 12.29 46.63 -20.05
CA GLY A 459 12.62 47.94 -20.59
C GLY A 459 11.60 49.07 -20.34
N ARG A 460 10.50 48.82 -19.62
CA ARG A 460 9.46 49.81 -19.33
C ARG A 460 9.26 50.11 -17.84
N GLY A 461 9.66 49.18 -16.97
CA GLY A 461 9.54 49.29 -15.53
C GLY A 461 8.61 48.24 -14.87
N THR A 462 8.40 48.41 -13.59
CA THR A 462 7.58 47.52 -12.75
C THR A 462 6.53 48.28 -12.00
N VAL A 463 5.35 47.70 -11.84
CA VAL A 463 4.25 48.12 -11.00
C VAL A 463 4.03 47.08 -9.92
N VAL A 464 4.11 47.48 -8.67
CA VAL A 464 3.78 46.66 -7.52
C VAL A 464 2.52 47.24 -6.86
N THR A 465 1.47 46.43 -6.81
CA THR A 465 0.18 46.82 -6.17
C THR A 465 -0.01 46.01 -4.92
N LEU A 466 -0.16 46.69 -3.79
CA LEU A 466 -0.47 46.09 -2.48
C LEU A 466 -1.93 46.40 -2.14
N GLY A 467 -2.66 45.37 -1.68
CA GLY A 467 -4.05 45.51 -1.23
C GLY A 467 -4.17 45.11 0.23
N LEU A 468 -4.69 45.99 1.10
CA LEU A 468 -4.91 45.75 2.53
C LEU A 468 -6.40 45.83 2.85
N PRO A 469 -6.96 44.96 3.69
CA PRO A 469 -8.35 45.11 4.15
C PRO A 469 -8.57 46.45 4.89
N LEU A 470 -9.67 47.16 4.56
CA LEU A 470 -10.07 48.35 5.30
C LEU A 470 -10.56 47.97 6.71
N TYR A 471 -10.13 48.74 7.70
CA TYR A 471 -10.57 48.54 9.06
C TYR A 471 -11.85 49.38 9.32
N HIS A 472 -12.97 48.67 9.46
CA HIS A 472 -14.21 49.31 9.92
C HIS A 472 -14.36 49.05 11.42
N LYS A 473 -14.38 50.10 12.19
CA LYS A 473 -14.67 50.00 13.64
C LYS A 473 -16.11 49.49 13.78
N ALA A 474 -16.28 48.24 14.27
CA ALA A 474 -17.59 47.67 14.53
C ALA A 474 -18.35 48.45 15.61
#